data_12084480c952442f4e6037247a342d3a
#
_entry.id   12084480c952442f4e6037247a342d3a
#
_cell.length_a   1.000
_cell.length_b   1.000
_cell.length_c   1.000
_cell.angle_alpha   90.00
_cell.angle_beta   90.00
_cell.angle_gamma   90.00
#
_symmetry.space_group_name_H-M   'P 1'
#
loop_
_entity.id
_entity.type
_entity.pdbx_description
1 polymer ?
#
loop_
_entity_poly.entity_id
_entity_poly.type
_entity_poly.pdbx_seq_one_letter_code
_entity_poly.pdbx_strand_id
1 'polypeptide(L)'
;MVGSTSPTVKTHRVQVFDGNGELETQWQNLHRPCGLCMPYGHQPIFYVGEVGPAAAVSRDIPNLGPRVSIVDHQGKLIGRFGDTPAGTELGKFLAPHGLAVDSHGDVYVGEVSWTAWPQIYPGRSHPPNLRSLQKFEKVE
;
A
#
# COMPACT_ATOMS: atom_id res chain seq x y z
N MET A 1 20.22 -3.50 13.82
CA MET A 1 19.11 -3.17 14.74
C MET A 1 17.91 -2.78 13.90
N VAL A 2 16.76 -3.37 14.17
CA VAL A 2 15.55 -3.04 13.42
C VAL A 2 14.91 -1.85 14.11
N GLY A 3 14.96 -0.67 13.49
CA GLY A 3 14.19 0.48 13.93
C GLY A 3 12.69 0.27 13.73
N SER A 4 11.87 0.97 14.46
CA SER A 4 10.43 0.99 14.26
C SER A 4 10.07 1.85 13.06
N THR A 5 9.25 1.31 12.18
CA THR A 5 8.77 2.04 11.00
C THR A 5 7.26 2.18 11.11
N SER A 6 6.75 3.39 11.02
CA SER A 6 5.32 3.67 11.16
C SER A 6 4.76 4.42 9.96
N PRO A 7 3.77 3.87 9.26
CA PRO A 7 3.04 4.60 8.23
C PRO A 7 2.09 5.61 8.86
N THR A 8 1.93 6.75 8.23
CA THR A 8 1.01 7.80 8.68
C THR A 8 0.06 8.18 7.56
N VAL A 9 -1.14 7.62 7.59
CA VAL A 9 -2.15 7.74 6.52
C VAL A 9 -2.52 9.17 6.16
N LYS A 10 -2.47 10.09 7.12
CA LYS A 10 -2.82 11.50 6.89
C LYS A 10 -1.65 12.38 6.45
N THR A 11 -0.43 11.93 6.62
CA THR A 11 0.78 12.75 6.43
C THR A 11 1.65 12.32 5.26
N HIS A 12 1.19 11.35 4.47
CA HIS A 12 1.81 10.92 3.22
C HIS A 12 3.29 10.56 3.34
N ARG A 13 3.67 9.90 4.43
CA ARG A 13 5.05 9.48 4.70
C ARG A 13 5.11 8.24 5.57
N VAL A 14 6.27 7.60 5.54
CA VAL A 14 6.69 6.60 6.52
C VAL A 14 7.83 7.20 7.34
N GLN A 15 7.77 7.08 8.65
CA GLN A 15 8.80 7.53 9.57
C GLN A 15 9.61 6.33 10.05
N VAL A 16 10.92 6.49 10.08
CA VAL A 16 11.86 5.47 10.53
C VAL A 16 12.51 5.94 11.82
N PHE A 17 12.42 5.14 12.85
CA PHE A 17 12.98 5.42 14.16
C PHE A 17 14.06 4.38 14.49
N ASP A 18 15.05 4.79 15.24
CA ASP A 18 16.05 3.87 15.80
C ASP A 18 15.48 3.01 16.94
N GLY A 19 16.30 2.15 17.52
CA GLY A 19 15.91 1.28 18.63
C GLY A 19 15.61 2.03 19.95
N ASN A 20 15.94 3.30 20.06
CA ASN A 20 15.67 4.17 21.21
C ASN A 20 14.42 5.03 21.00
N GLY A 21 13.82 4.99 19.81
CA GLY A 21 12.66 5.79 19.44
C GLY A 21 12.99 7.17 18.90
N GLU A 22 14.25 7.44 18.56
CA GLU A 22 14.69 8.66 17.92
C GLU A 22 14.41 8.61 16.41
N LEU A 23 13.88 9.69 15.85
CA LEU A 23 13.57 9.78 14.42
C LEU A 23 14.86 9.81 13.60
N GLU A 24 15.12 8.78 12.79
CA GLU A 24 16.27 8.71 11.91
C GLU A 24 16.01 9.37 10.55
N THR A 25 14.88 9.04 9.93
CA THR A 25 14.55 9.55 8.59
C THR A 25 13.05 9.45 8.30
N GLN A 26 12.65 10.05 7.17
CA GLN A 26 11.29 9.96 6.66
C GLN A 26 11.32 9.59 5.18
N TRP A 27 10.52 8.59 4.80
CA TRP A 27 10.29 8.25 3.40
C TRP A 27 9.08 9.02 2.88
N GLN A 28 9.31 9.80 1.87
CA GLN A 28 8.29 10.58 1.17
C GLN A 28 7.95 9.91 -0.17
N ASN A 29 7.21 10.59 -1.03
CA ASN A 29 6.73 10.01 -2.30
C ASN A 29 5.80 8.81 -2.11
N LEU A 30 5.08 8.80 -0.99
CA LEU A 30 4.04 7.83 -0.66
C LEU A 30 2.72 8.59 -0.42
N HIS A 31 1.62 8.05 -0.92
CA HIS A 31 0.32 8.70 -0.76
C HIS A 31 -0.60 7.89 0.13
N ARG A 32 -0.85 8.38 1.34
CA ARG A 32 -1.67 7.72 2.36
C ARG A 32 -1.21 6.28 2.64
N PRO A 33 0.05 6.06 3.02
CA PRO A 33 0.55 4.74 3.36
C PRO A 33 -0.20 4.18 4.57
N CYS A 34 -0.56 2.92 4.51
CA CYS A 34 -1.40 2.26 5.50
C CYS A 34 -0.81 0.94 5.98
N GLY A 35 -0.48 0.04 5.06
CA GLY A 35 0.17 -1.22 5.36
C GLY A 35 1.66 -1.19 5.06
N LEU A 36 2.44 -1.92 5.85
CA LEU A 36 3.88 -2.04 5.68
C LEU A 36 4.29 -3.49 5.94
N CYS A 37 5.04 -4.06 5.01
CA CYS A 37 5.61 -5.39 5.14
C CYS A 37 7.06 -5.41 4.67
N MET A 38 7.93 -6.04 5.47
CA MET A 38 9.29 -6.36 5.08
C MET A 38 9.40 -7.89 4.96
N PRO A 39 9.67 -8.43 3.77
CA PRO A 39 9.88 -9.86 3.61
C PRO A 39 11.16 -10.31 4.31
N TYR A 40 11.20 -11.57 4.70
CA TYR A 40 12.42 -12.19 5.20
C TYR A 40 13.44 -12.34 4.08
N GLY A 41 14.69 -11.97 4.32
CA GLY A 41 15.77 -12.11 3.35
C GLY A 41 16.90 -11.11 3.53
N HIS A 42 17.88 -11.16 2.61
CA HIS A 42 19.13 -10.38 2.71
C HIS A 42 19.01 -8.94 2.19
N GLN A 43 17.97 -8.62 1.48
CA GLN A 43 17.74 -7.28 0.94
C GLN A 43 16.61 -6.61 1.71
N PRO A 44 16.88 -5.52 2.44
CA PRO A 44 15.86 -4.79 3.15
C PRO A 44 15.01 -3.96 2.18
N ILE A 45 14.01 -4.61 1.62
CA ILE A 45 12.97 -3.96 0.83
C ILE A 45 11.67 -3.95 1.60
N PHE A 46 10.84 -2.98 1.35
CA PHE A 46 9.57 -2.79 2.02
C PHE A 46 8.44 -2.67 1.00
N TYR A 47 7.36 -3.36 1.28
CA TYR A 47 6.10 -3.21 0.54
C TYR A 47 5.19 -2.30 1.33
N VAL A 48 4.70 -1.24 0.69
CA VAL A 48 3.87 -0.22 1.33
C VAL A 48 2.54 -0.14 0.62
N GLY A 49 1.46 -0.47 1.33
CA GLY A 49 0.10 -0.31 0.83
C GLY A 49 -0.34 1.14 0.94
N GLU A 50 -0.84 1.70 -0.15
CA GLU A 50 -1.32 3.08 -0.23
C GLU A 50 -2.81 3.06 -0.62
N VAL A 51 -3.66 3.54 0.28
CA VAL A 51 -5.13 3.44 0.12
C VAL A 51 -5.73 4.37 -0.93
N GLY A 52 -4.90 5.19 -1.56
CA GLY A 52 -5.37 6.14 -2.57
C GLY A 52 -6.01 7.41 -2.00
N PRO A 53 -6.42 8.34 -2.86
CA PRO A 53 -6.94 9.63 -2.44
C PRO A 53 -8.30 9.53 -1.74
N ALA A 54 -8.45 10.25 -0.64
CA ALA A 54 -9.71 10.34 0.09
C ALA A 54 -10.74 11.23 -0.62
N ALA A 55 -10.26 12.34 -1.19
CA ALA A 55 -11.14 13.30 -1.83
C ALA A 55 -11.60 12.83 -3.22
N ALA A 56 -12.89 12.96 -3.49
CA ALA A 56 -13.47 12.57 -4.78
C ALA A 56 -12.80 13.30 -5.98
N VAL A 57 -12.46 14.55 -5.83
CA VAL A 57 -11.81 15.36 -6.85
C VAL A 57 -10.41 14.86 -7.24
N SER A 58 -9.76 14.09 -6.36
CA SER A 58 -8.42 13.57 -6.58
C SER A 58 -8.38 12.11 -7.03
N ARG A 59 -9.53 11.44 -7.15
CA ARG A 59 -9.59 9.99 -7.39
C ARG A 59 -9.02 9.55 -8.73
N ASP A 60 -9.11 10.39 -9.74
CA ASP A 60 -8.64 10.09 -11.10
C ASP A 60 -7.27 10.70 -11.40
N ILE A 61 -6.64 11.32 -10.40
CA ILE A 61 -5.29 11.87 -10.56
C ILE A 61 -4.28 10.71 -10.52
N PRO A 62 -3.44 10.56 -11.55
CA PRO A 62 -2.44 9.49 -11.58
C PRO A 62 -1.38 9.66 -10.47
N ASN A 63 -0.75 8.55 -10.10
CA ASN A 63 0.31 8.47 -9.09
C ASN A 63 -0.14 8.77 -7.64
N LEU A 64 -1.43 8.69 -7.35
CA LEU A 64 -1.96 8.81 -6.00
C LEU A 64 -2.46 7.48 -5.42
N GLY A 65 -2.46 6.42 -6.21
CA GLY A 65 -3.00 5.11 -5.83
C GLY A 65 -4.52 5.02 -6.05
N PRO A 66 -5.19 3.96 -5.58
CA PRO A 66 -4.67 2.93 -4.65
C PRO A 66 -3.62 2.02 -5.29
N ARG A 67 -2.57 1.72 -4.55
CA ARG A 67 -1.42 0.98 -5.08
C ARG A 67 -0.58 0.34 -3.98
N VAL A 68 0.39 -0.50 -4.39
CA VAL A 68 1.48 -0.96 -3.54
C VAL A 68 2.79 -0.39 -4.09
N SER A 69 3.55 0.28 -3.24
CA SER A 69 4.91 0.75 -3.53
C SER A 69 5.93 -0.19 -2.93
N ILE A 70 7.00 -0.45 -3.67
CA ILE A 70 8.16 -1.21 -3.21
C ILE A 70 9.31 -0.22 -3.06
N VAL A 71 9.86 -0.12 -1.87
CA VAL A 71 10.95 0.81 -1.56
C VAL A 71 12.11 0.09 -0.89
N ASP A 72 13.32 0.63 -1.00
CA ASP A 72 14.47 0.15 -0.26
C ASP A 72 14.51 0.71 1.17
N HIS A 73 15.55 0.33 1.92
CA HIS A 73 15.74 0.78 3.30
C HIS A 73 16.00 2.29 3.46
N GLN A 74 16.27 2.99 2.37
CA GLN A 74 16.41 4.45 2.34
C GLN A 74 15.11 5.15 1.88
N GLY A 75 14.07 4.38 1.57
CA GLY A 75 12.81 4.90 1.05
C GLY A 75 12.83 5.22 -0.44
N LYS A 76 13.89 4.80 -1.15
CA LYS A 76 13.96 4.97 -2.60
C LYS A 76 13.00 4.00 -3.28
N LEU A 77 12.22 4.52 -4.21
CA LEU A 77 11.27 3.72 -4.98
C LEU A 77 11.99 2.71 -5.88
N ILE A 78 11.64 1.44 -5.74
CA ILE A 78 12.07 0.33 -6.59
C ILE A 78 11.02 0.05 -7.66
N GLY A 79 9.73 0.02 -7.28
CA GLY A 79 8.64 -0.25 -8.18
C GLY A 79 7.28 -0.02 -7.55
N ARG A 80 6.23 -0.09 -8.37
CA ARG A 80 4.84 0.04 -7.95
C ARG A 80 3.95 -0.88 -8.76
N PHE A 81 2.85 -1.32 -8.17
CA PHE A 81 1.77 -1.97 -8.89
C PHE A 81 0.40 -1.54 -8.35
N GLY A 82 -0.61 -1.61 -9.18
CA GLY A 82 -1.85 -0.87 -8.99
C GLY A 82 -1.68 0.58 -9.37
N ASP A 83 -2.70 1.33 -9.43
CA ASP A 83 -2.78 2.80 -9.54
C ASP A 83 -4.23 3.22 -9.83
N THR A 84 -4.45 4.52 -9.90
CA THR A 84 -5.70 5.16 -10.34
C THR A 84 -6.10 4.70 -11.77
N PRO A 85 -7.39 4.51 -12.04
CA PRO A 85 -8.49 4.57 -11.08
C PRO A 85 -8.58 3.31 -10.22
N ALA A 86 -9.22 3.44 -9.05
CA ALA A 86 -9.61 2.30 -8.24
C ALA A 86 -10.53 1.36 -9.04
N GLY A 87 -10.46 0.07 -8.81
CA GLY A 87 -11.26 -0.89 -9.53
C GLY A 87 -11.26 -2.29 -8.93
N THR A 88 -12.09 -3.14 -9.50
CA THR A 88 -12.25 -4.54 -9.09
C THR A 88 -11.58 -5.53 -10.03
N GLU A 89 -11.03 -5.07 -11.13
CA GLU A 89 -10.27 -5.89 -12.08
C GLU A 89 -8.99 -6.42 -11.42
N LEU A 90 -8.45 -7.52 -11.95
CA LEU A 90 -7.18 -8.07 -11.46
C LEU A 90 -6.06 -7.05 -11.61
N GLY A 91 -5.28 -6.89 -10.54
CA GLY A 91 -4.21 -5.90 -10.50
C GLY A 91 -4.65 -4.48 -10.13
N LYS A 92 -5.95 -4.22 -10.04
CA LYS A 92 -6.51 -2.99 -9.50
C LYS A 92 -6.85 -3.15 -8.02
N PHE A 93 -6.87 -2.05 -7.31
CA PHE A 93 -7.21 -1.97 -5.90
C PHE A 93 -8.36 -1.00 -5.64
N LEU A 94 -9.05 -1.24 -4.55
CA LEU A 94 -9.99 -0.29 -3.96
C LEU A 94 -9.34 0.47 -2.80
N ALA A 95 -8.72 -0.24 -1.87
CA ALA A 95 -8.03 0.34 -0.73
C ALA A 95 -7.08 -0.68 -0.09
N PRO A 96 -5.84 -0.84 -0.60
CA PRO A 96 -4.83 -1.73 0.00
C PRO A 96 -4.55 -1.30 1.43
N HIS A 97 -4.65 -2.24 2.36
CA HIS A 97 -4.47 -1.94 3.78
C HIS A 97 -3.46 -2.86 4.47
N GLY A 98 -3.63 -4.17 4.34
CA GLY A 98 -2.71 -5.15 4.91
C GLY A 98 -1.85 -5.81 3.83
N LEU A 99 -0.60 -6.12 4.17
CA LEU A 99 0.35 -6.75 3.27
C LEU A 99 1.06 -7.91 3.96
N ALA A 100 1.31 -8.97 3.22
CA ALA A 100 2.20 -10.05 3.61
C ALA A 100 3.00 -10.52 2.40
N VAL A 101 4.22 -10.98 2.63
CA VAL A 101 5.07 -11.57 1.60
C VAL A 101 5.52 -12.94 2.10
N ASP A 102 5.34 -13.96 1.29
CA ASP A 102 5.74 -15.31 1.66
C ASP A 102 7.21 -15.60 1.32
N SER A 103 7.68 -16.81 1.62
CA SER A 103 9.06 -17.22 1.39
C SER A 103 9.44 -17.34 -0.09
N HIS A 104 8.47 -17.39 -0.98
CA HIS A 104 8.69 -17.39 -2.44
C HIS A 104 8.77 -15.96 -3.00
N GLY A 105 8.38 -14.96 -2.20
CA GLY A 105 8.31 -13.58 -2.61
C GLY A 105 6.95 -13.17 -3.19
N ASP A 106 5.95 -14.03 -3.06
CA ASP A 106 4.58 -13.71 -3.47
C ASP A 106 3.96 -12.73 -2.48
N VAL A 107 3.28 -11.72 -3.01
CA VAL A 107 2.68 -10.64 -2.23
C VAL A 107 1.18 -10.86 -2.07
N TYR A 108 0.73 -10.84 -0.84
CA TYR A 108 -0.69 -10.89 -0.48
C TYR A 108 -1.14 -9.51 -0.04
N VAL A 109 -2.17 -8.99 -0.68
CA VAL A 109 -2.71 -7.65 -0.39
C VAL A 109 -4.13 -7.78 0.12
N GLY A 110 -4.32 -7.44 1.39
CA GLY A 110 -5.64 -7.31 2.00
C GLY A 110 -6.18 -5.89 1.84
N GLU A 111 -7.43 -5.78 1.46
CA GLU A 111 -8.09 -4.51 1.17
C GLU A 111 -9.28 -4.27 2.11
N VAL A 112 -9.53 -3.02 2.46
CA VAL A 112 -10.77 -2.59 3.14
C VAL A 112 -11.87 -2.27 2.11
N SER A 113 -12.11 -3.20 1.19
CA SER A 113 -12.95 -3.02 0.01
C SER A 113 -14.39 -2.62 0.36
N TRP A 114 -14.98 -3.27 1.35
CA TRP A 114 -16.36 -3.02 1.77
C TRP A 114 -16.55 -1.61 2.33
N THR A 115 -15.61 -1.15 3.15
CA THR A 115 -15.62 0.19 3.70
C THR A 115 -15.33 1.27 2.66
N ALA A 116 -14.44 0.95 1.73
CA ALA A 116 -14.04 1.88 0.67
C ALA A 116 -15.09 2.01 -0.44
N TRP A 117 -15.87 0.95 -0.70
CA TRP A 117 -16.83 0.93 -1.80
C TRP A 117 -17.78 2.13 -1.84
N PRO A 118 -18.54 2.44 -0.76
CA PRO A 118 -19.48 3.56 -0.79
C PRO A 118 -18.80 4.93 -0.91
N GLN A 119 -17.53 5.01 -0.57
CA GLN A 119 -16.75 6.24 -0.72
C GLN A 119 -16.25 6.43 -2.15
N ILE A 120 -15.86 5.33 -2.82
CA ILE A 120 -15.37 5.35 -4.20
C ILE A 120 -16.53 5.42 -5.19
N TYR A 121 -17.60 4.68 -4.92
CA TYR A 121 -18.77 4.56 -5.78
C TYR A 121 -20.06 4.92 -5.02
N PRO A 122 -20.24 6.21 -4.66
CA PRO A 122 -21.41 6.63 -3.90
C PRO A 122 -22.72 6.29 -4.64
N GLY A 123 -23.68 5.73 -3.92
CA GLY A 123 -24.97 5.34 -4.47
C GLY A 123 -24.99 4.06 -5.32
N ARG A 124 -23.87 3.39 -5.47
CA ARG A 124 -23.79 2.11 -6.21
C ARG A 124 -23.70 0.92 -5.25
N SER A 125 -24.52 -0.09 -5.51
CA SER A 125 -24.42 -1.36 -4.78
C SER A 125 -23.09 -2.04 -5.08
N HIS A 126 -22.49 -2.66 -4.07
CA HIS A 126 -21.28 -3.46 -4.26
C HIS A 126 -21.61 -4.77 -5.00
N PRO A 127 -20.65 -5.35 -5.75
CA PRO A 127 -20.80 -6.69 -6.31
C PRO A 127 -21.00 -7.73 -5.19
N PRO A 128 -21.75 -8.81 -5.43
CA PRO A 128 -21.99 -9.83 -4.41
C PRO A 128 -20.71 -10.55 -3.95
N ASN A 129 -19.69 -10.57 -4.79
CA ASN A 129 -18.40 -11.21 -4.55
C ASN A 129 -17.27 -10.17 -4.47
N LEU A 130 -17.49 -9.04 -3.82
CA LEU A 130 -16.49 -8.00 -3.67
C LEU A 130 -15.22 -8.55 -3.00
N ARG A 131 -14.12 -8.52 -3.75
CA ARG A 131 -12.84 -9.06 -3.32
C ARG A 131 -12.19 -8.14 -2.28
N SER A 132 -11.60 -8.76 -1.25
CA SER A 132 -10.80 -8.06 -0.23
C SER A 132 -9.39 -8.68 -0.07
N LEU A 133 -9.02 -9.63 -0.92
CA LEU A 133 -7.70 -10.25 -0.92
C LEU A 133 -7.26 -10.55 -2.35
N GLN A 134 -6.03 -10.18 -2.67
CA GLN A 134 -5.35 -10.57 -3.91
C GLN A 134 -3.98 -11.14 -3.59
N LYS A 135 -3.59 -12.15 -4.36
CA LYS A 135 -2.23 -12.68 -4.40
C LYS A 135 -1.55 -12.25 -5.70
N PHE A 136 -0.33 -11.77 -5.60
CA PHE A 136 0.54 -11.44 -6.74
C PHE A 136 1.75 -12.36 -6.70
N GLU A 137 1.86 -13.24 -7.66
CA GLU A 137 2.96 -14.18 -7.75
C GLU A 137 4.20 -13.48 -8.30
N LYS A 138 5.35 -13.73 -7.65
CA LYS A 138 6.64 -13.27 -8.15
C LYS A 138 6.99 -14.09 -9.40
N VAL A 139 7.16 -13.41 -10.52
CA VAL A 139 7.68 -14.01 -11.74
C VAL A 139 9.20 -13.74 -11.83
N GLU A 140 9.91 -14.72 -12.32
CA GLU A 140 11.37 -14.62 -12.53
C GLU A 140 11.70 -13.81 -13.80
#